data_b8a83030614048e781a6a147de031ea6
#
_entry.id   b8a83030614048e781a6a147de031ea6
#
_cell.length_a   1.000
_cell.length_b   1.000
_cell.length_c   1.000
_cell.angle_alpha   90.00
_cell.angle_beta   90.00
_cell.angle_gamma   90.00
#
_symmetry.space_group_name_H-M   'P 1'
#
loop_
_entity.id
_entity.type
_entity.pdbx_description
1 polymer ?
#
loop_
_entity_poly.entity_id
_entity_poly.type
_entity_poly.pdbx_seq_one_letter_code
_entity_poly.pdbx_strand_id
1 'polypeptide(L)'
;MGIYGVRILIQWYLSEKTHTVQSPGIYWVLSSIGAVILYVYGWLRKDFSIIFGESVGYYIYMWNIGVMGLYKKVPRILIVIQALFPVVILALIARDYHTFVDTFLHNEDVPLGLLIFGVMGQFTYEMRTVYQLVYSYRRHRSFLPLGHWVLGVIGSVMIIAYGLVRHDWVLAIGQFSIVFTVRNLMLSIAEARRTGQREDAEDED
;
A
#
# COMPACT_ATOMS: atom_id res chain seq x y z
N MET A 1 -0.43 -2.29 13.06
CA MET A 1 -0.14 -0.88 12.70
C MET A 1 1.30 -0.45 13.00
N GLY A 2 1.91 -0.81 14.13
CA GLY A 2 3.30 -0.46 14.43
C GLY A 2 4.31 -0.86 13.35
N ILE A 3 4.16 -2.04 12.73
CA ILE A 3 5.07 -2.54 11.69
C ILE A 3 5.06 -1.64 10.44
N TYR A 4 3.88 -1.17 10.00
CA TYR A 4 3.79 -0.23 8.89
C TYR A 4 4.39 1.14 9.22
N GLY A 5 4.28 1.58 10.49
CA GLY A 5 4.94 2.78 10.97
C GLY A 5 6.45 2.65 10.96
N VAL A 6 6.97 1.56 11.51
CA VAL A 6 8.42 1.29 11.57
C VAL A 6 9.05 1.26 10.18
N ARG A 7 8.40 0.60 9.18
CA ARG A 7 8.95 0.54 7.81
C ARG A 7 9.13 1.93 7.19
N ILE A 8 8.15 2.84 7.44
CA ILE A 8 8.18 4.20 6.89
C ILE A 8 9.27 5.02 7.58
N LEU A 9 9.41 4.91 8.89
CA LEU A 9 10.48 5.59 9.64
C LEU A 9 11.86 5.12 9.18
N ILE A 10 12.05 3.83 8.95
CA ILE A 10 13.31 3.28 8.43
C ILE A 10 13.58 3.83 7.02
N GLN A 11 12.56 3.81 6.14
CA GLN A 11 12.68 4.34 4.79
C GLN A 11 13.03 5.83 4.80
N TRP A 12 12.31 6.61 5.61
CA TRP A 12 12.55 8.05 5.75
C TRP A 12 13.95 8.34 6.25
N TYR A 13 14.39 7.67 7.33
CA TYR A 13 15.73 7.85 7.89
C TYR A 13 16.85 7.55 6.86
N LEU A 14 16.72 6.45 6.13
CA LEU A 14 17.71 6.06 5.12
C LEU A 14 17.70 7.01 3.92
N SER A 15 16.53 7.48 3.50
CA SER A 15 16.40 8.43 2.40
C SER A 15 16.95 9.80 2.77
N GLU A 16 16.75 10.25 4.00
CA GLU A 16 17.32 11.52 4.50
C GLU A 16 18.85 11.43 4.58
N LYS A 17 19.41 10.32 5.05
CA LYS A 17 20.86 10.11 5.16
C LYS A 17 21.55 10.06 3.79
N THR A 18 20.89 9.55 2.76
CA THR A 18 21.48 9.38 1.41
C THR A 18 21.08 10.50 0.45
N HIS A 19 20.17 11.41 0.85
CA HIS A 19 19.53 12.43 -0.01
C HIS A 19 18.90 11.85 -1.29
N THR A 20 18.58 10.54 -1.28
CA THR A 20 17.94 9.83 -2.38
C THR A 20 16.85 8.93 -1.83
N VAL A 21 15.73 8.80 -2.56
CA VAL A 21 14.64 7.93 -2.13
C VAL A 21 15.12 6.48 -2.12
N GLN A 22 15.25 5.93 -0.92
CA GLN A 22 15.65 4.54 -0.68
C GLN A 22 14.42 3.67 -0.40
N SER A 23 14.39 2.48 -0.98
CA SER A 23 13.45 1.42 -0.58
C SER A 23 14.24 0.18 -0.16
N PRO A 24 14.71 0.15 1.09
CA PRO A 24 15.56 -0.94 1.58
C PRO A 24 14.77 -2.26 1.62
N GLY A 25 15.48 -3.40 1.49
CA GLY A 25 14.83 -4.71 1.50
C GLY A 25 13.98 -4.97 2.75
N ILE A 26 14.39 -4.44 3.90
CA ILE A 26 13.63 -4.53 5.16
C ILE A 26 12.24 -3.87 5.05
N TYR A 27 12.08 -2.83 4.23
CA TYR A 27 10.79 -2.19 3.98
C TYR A 27 9.78 -3.19 3.39
N TRP A 28 10.19 -3.98 2.40
CA TRP A 28 9.33 -4.96 1.75
C TRP A 28 9.02 -6.17 2.64
N VAL A 29 10.01 -6.61 3.42
CA VAL A 29 9.81 -7.68 4.41
C VAL A 29 8.79 -7.25 5.47
N LEU A 30 8.95 -6.07 6.06
CA LEU A 30 7.99 -5.54 7.04
C LEU A 30 6.62 -5.30 6.40
N SER A 31 6.55 -4.90 5.12
CA SER A 31 5.30 -4.76 4.38
C SER A 31 4.57 -6.08 4.27
N SER A 32 5.28 -7.14 3.89
CA SER A 32 4.69 -8.47 3.74
C SER A 32 4.18 -9.04 5.08
N ILE A 33 4.94 -8.86 6.16
CA ILE A 33 4.51 -9.26 7.51
C ILE A 33 3.29 -8.44 7.95
N GLY A 34 3.32 -7.13 7.71
CA GLY A 34 2.21 -6.23 8.01
C GLY A 34 0.93 -6.62 7.28
N ALA A 35 1.04 -7.00 6.00
CA ALA A 35 -0.09 -7.47 5.20
C ALA A 35 -0.74 -8.73 5.80
N VAL A 36 0.04 -9.72 6.22
CA VAL A 36 -0.49 -10.92 6.89
C VAL A 36 -1.26 -10.53 8.17
N ILE A 37 -0.70 -9.63 8.97
CA ILE A 37 -1.36 -9.17 10.21
C ILE A 37 -2.67 -8.43 9.88
N LEU A 38 -2.68 -7.58 8.85
CA LEU A 38 -3.90 -6.87 8.44
C LEU A 38 -4.94 -7.79 7.80
N TYR A 39 -4.53 -8.86 7.11
CA TYR A 39 -5.46 -9.90 6.69
C TYR A 39 -6.21 -10.53 7.87
N VAL A 40 -5.45 -10.93 8.91
CA VAL A 40 -6.04 -11.48 10.15
C VAL A 40 -6.92 -10.44 10.82
N TYR A 41 -6.47 -9.19 10.90
CA TYR A 41 -7.24 -8.09 11.46
C TYR A 41 -8.56 -7.86 10.71
N GLY A 42 -8.52 -7.77 9.38
CA GLY A 42 -9.71 -7.61 8.54
C GLY A 42 -10.70 -8.77 8.71
N TRP A 43 -10.17 -10.00 8.84
CA TRP A 43 -11.00 -11.17 9.13
C TRP A 43 -11.72 -11.06 10.48
N LEU A 44 -11.00 -10.72 11.54
CA LEU A 44 -11.56 -10.56 12.90
C LEU A 44 -12.56 -9.40 12.99
N ARG A 45 -12.33 -8.34 12.20
CA ARG A 45 -13.23 -7.18 12.10
C ARG A 45 -14.40 -7.39 11.14
N LYS A 46 -14.47 -8.53 10.46
CA LYS A 46 -15.45 -8.81 9.40
C LYS A 46 -15.49 -7.69 8.35
N ASP A 47 -14.33 -7.20 7.97
CA ASP A 47 -14.17 -6.06 7.08
C ASP A 47 -13.48 -6.47 5.79
N PHE A 48 -14.28 -6.65 4.75
CA PHE A 48 -13.77 -7.06 3.44
C PHE A 48 -12.88 -6.00 2.79
N SER A 49 -13.08 -4.70 3.07
CA SER A 49 -12.27 -3.66 2.45
C SER A 49 -10.80 -3.79 2.83
N ILE A 50 -10.50 -4.15 4.09
CA ILE A 50 -9.14 -4.36 4.58
C ILE A 50 -8.51 -5.58 3.90
N ILE A 51 -9.24 -6.72 3.84
CA ILE A 51 -8.76 -7.95 3.19
C ILE A 51 -8.47 -7.69 1.71
N PHE A 52 -9.37 -7.00 1.02
CA PHE A 52 -9.22 -6.65 -0.38
C PHE A 52 -7.99 -5.77 -0.63
N GLY A 53 -7.81 -4.71 0.17
CA GLY A 53 -6.67 -3.80 0.04
C GLY A 53 -5.34 -4.55 0.14
N GLU A 54 -5.17 -5.35 1.18
CA GLU A 54 -3.93 -6.12 1.36
C GLU A 54 -3.70 -7.13 0.23
N SER A 55 -4.76 -7.69 -0.39
CA SER A 55 -4.63 -8.63 -1.50
C SER A 55 -3.96 -8.00 -2.73
N VAL A 56 -4.27 -6.74 -3.01
CA VAL A 56 -3.68 -6.01 -4.15
C VAL A 56 -2.18 -5.78 -3.94
N GLY A 57 -1.77 -5.35 -2.74
CA GLY A 57 -0.37 -5.03 -2.44
C GLY A 57 0.52 -6.25 -2.18
N TYR A 58 -0.04 -7.34 -1.69
CA TYR A 58 0.70 -8.48 -1.16
C TYR A 58 1.74 -9.08 -2.12
N TYR A 59 1.32 -9.40 -3.34
CA TYR A 59 2.22 -10.01 -4.34
C TYR A 59 3.26 -9.02 -4.86
N ILE A 60 2.98 -7.71 -4.82
CA ILE A 60 3.96 -6.68 -5.14
C ILE A 60 5.08 -6.67 -4.10
N TYR A 61 4.76 -6.82 -2.82
CA TYR A 61 5.76 -6.95 -1.76
C TYR A 61 6.64 -8.19 -1.96
N MET A 62 6.02 -9.34 -2.27
CA MET A 62 6.75 -10.56 -2.58
C MET A 62 7.68 -10.41 -3.80
N TRP A 63 7.18 -9.78 -4.86
CA TRP A 63 7.96 -9.53 -6.06
C TRP A 63 9.21 -8.68 -5.74
N ASN A 64 9.06 -7.60 -4.99
CA ASN A 64 10.18 -6.75 -4.60
C ASN A 64 11.21 -7.49 -3.74
N ILE A 65 10.77 -8.33 -2.78
CA ILE A 65 11.66 -9.19 -2.00
C ILE A 65 12.46 -10.13 -2.92
N GLY A 66 11.79 -10.69 -3.94
CA GLY A 66 12.40 -11.56 -4.94
C GLY A 66 13.45 -10.87 -5.79
N VAL A 67 13.11 -9.71 -6.38
CA VAL A 67 14.02 -8.91 -7.22
C VAL A 67 15.26 -8.47 -6.44
N MET A 68 15.10 -8.13 -5.16
CA MET A 68 16.23 -7.79 -4.28
C MET A 68 17.07 -9.01 -3.85
N GLY A 69 16.70 -10.22 -4.28
CA GLY A 69 17.45 -11.44 -3.98
C GLY A 69 17.38 -11.89 -2.53
N LEU A 70 16.50 -11.32 -1.70
CA LEU A 70 16.37 -11.63 -0.28
C LEU A 70 15.87 -13.06 -0.06
N TYR A 71 15.09 -13.64 -0.98
CA TYR A 71 14.64 -15.02 -0.91
C TYR A 71 15.79 -16.05 -1.00
N LYS A 72 16.97 -15.66 -1.46
CA LYS A 72 18.15 -16.56 -1.45
C LYS A 72 18.55 -17.00 -0.04
N LYS A 73 18.18 -16.23 0.99
CA LYS A 73 18.48 -16.48 2.41
C LYS A 73 17.30 -17.11 3.17
N VAL A 74 16.17 -17.34 2.49
CA VAL A 74 14.93 -17.83 3.11
C VAL A 74 14.67 -19.27 2.66
N PRO A 75 14.32 -20.20 3.57
CA PRO A 75 13.91 -21.54 3.21
C PRO A 75 12.75 -21.53 2.21
N ARG A 76 12.83 -22.36 1.17
CA ARG A 76 11.80 -22.42 0.10
C ARG A 76 10.40 -22.67 0.63
N ILE A 77 10.29 -23.45 1.70
CA ILE A 77 8.99 -23.76 2.33
C ILE A 77 8.29 -22.47 2.81
N LEU A 78 9.03 -21.53 3.40
CA LEU A 78 8.46 -20.26 3.87
C LEU A 78 8.01 -19.38 2.70
N ILE A 79 8.72 -19.40 1.58
CA ILE A 79 8.33 -18.67 0.36
C ILE A 79 7.02 -19.26 -0.19
N VAL A 80 6.91 -20.60 -0.22
CA VAL A 80 5.70 -21.27 -0.69
C VAL A 80 4.51 -20.99 0.25
N ILE A 81 4.71 -21.06 1.56
CA ILE A 81 3.67 -20.70 2.55
C ILE A 81 3.22 -19.25 2.34
N GLN A 82 4.17 -18.34 2.18
CA GLN A 82 3.88 -16.95 1.92
C GLN A 82 3.09 -16.78 0.62
N ALA A 83 3.50 -17.41 -0.47
CA ALA A 83 2.82 -17.32 -1.77
C ALA A 83 1.40 -17.90 -1.74
N LEU A 84 1.19 -18.97 -0.98
CA LEU A 84 -0.11 -19.63 -0.89
C LEU A 84 -1.07 -18.94 0.09
N PHE A 85 -0.58 -18.07 0.98
CA PHE A 85 -1.40 -17.47 2.02
C PHE A 85 -2.67 -16.77 1.49
N PRO A 86 -2.62 -15.84 0.50
CA PRO A 86 -3.83 -15.23 -0.04
C PRO A 86 -4.73 -16.24 -0.76
N VAL A 87 -4.13 -17.23 -1.45
CA VAL A 87 -4.88 -18.28 -2.16
C VAL A 87 -5.69 -19.12 -1.19
N VAL A 88 -5.09 -19.49 -0.04
CA VAL A 88 -5.78 -20.23 1.01
C VAL A 88 -6.95 -19.42 1.59
N ILE A 89 -6.73 -18.14 1.85
CA ILE A 89 -7.82 -17.25 2.33
C ILE A 89 -8.96 -17.20 1.31
N LEU A 90 -8.64 -17.00 0.02
CA LEU A 90 -9.65 -16.97 -1.05
C LEU A 90 -10.38 -18.32 -1.19
N ALA A 91 -9.67 -19.44 -1.04
CA ALA A 91 -10.27 -20.77 -1.07
C ALA A 91 -11.21 -21.01 0.11
N LEU A 92 -10.86 -20.52 1.31
CA LEU A 92 -11.72 -20.58 2.49
C LEU A 92 -12.99 -19.74 2.29
N ILE A 93 -12.85 -18.56 1.70
CA ILE A 93 -13.98 -17.70 1.33
C ILE A 93 -14.89 -18.42 0.32
N ALA A 94 -14.31 -18.99 -0.73
CA ALA A 94 -15.06 -19.66 -1.80
C ALA A 94 -15.75 -20.95 -1.32
N ARG A 95 -15.20 -21.63 -0.30
CA ARG A 95 -15.77 -22.87 0.26
C ARG A 95 -17.11 -22.64 0.91
N ASP A 96 -17.29 -21.49 1.56
CA ASP A 96 -18.55 -21.11 2.21
C ASP A 96 -18.94 -19.68 1.80
N TYR A 97 -19.31 -19.58 0.51
CA TYR A 97 -19.67 -18.31 -0.10
C TYR A 97 -20.86 -17.64 0.60
N HIS A 98 -21.86 -18.42 1.05
CA HIS A 98 -23.03 -17.86 1.73
C HIS A 98 -22.62 -17.19 3.05
N THR A 99 -21.89 -17.89 3.90
CA THR A 99 -21.36 -17.31 5.14
C THR A 99 -20.46 -16.11 4.87
N PHE A 100 -19.66 -16.13 3.79
CA PHE A 100 -18.85 -14.99 3.42
C PHE A 100 -19.72 -13.77 3.06
N VAL A 101 -20.72 -13.94 2.19
CA VAL A 101 -21.62 -12.86 1.76
C VAL A 101 -22.34 -12.26 2.97
N ASP A 102 -22.92 -13.10 3.84
CA ASP A 102 -23.66 -12.65 5.00
C ASP A 102 -22.76 -11.97 6.04
N THR A 103 -21.54 -12.50 6.22
CA THR A 103 -20.62 -11.99 7.26
C THR A 103 -19.88 -10.71 6.84
N PHE A 104 -19.48 -10.60 5.57
CA PHE A 104 -18.60 -9.52 5.11
C PHE A 104 -19.28 -8.52 4.17
N LEU A 105 -20.30 -8.93 3.39
CA LEU A 105 -20.97 -8.03 2.45
C LEU A 105 -22.32 -7.54 2.96
N HIS A 106 -23.04 -8.36 3.74
CA HIS A 106 -24.31 -7.99 4.39
C HIS A 106 -24.12 -7.75 5.89
N ASN A 107 -22.93 -7.34 6.30
CA ASN A 107 -22.64 -7.01 7.70
C ASN A 107 -23.48 -5.80 8.13
N GLU A 108 -24.31 -5.96 9.17
CA GLU A 108 -25.16 -4.88 9.72
C GLU A 108 -24.32 -3.69 10.22
N ASP A 109 -23.09 -3.95 10.69
CA ASP A 109 -22.18 -2.92 11.18
C ASP A 109 -21.52 -2.11 10.03
N VAL A 110 -21.65 -2.54 8.77
CA VAL A 110 -21.03 -1.92 7.60
C VAL A 110 -22.02 -1.81 6.45
N PRO A 111 -22.77 -0.72 6.35
CA PRO A 111 -23.65 -0.48 5.20
C PRO A 111 -22.88 -0.64 3.88
N LEU A 112 -23.51 -1.26 2.88
CA LEU A 112 -22.88 -1.58 1.59
C LEU A 112 -22.22 -0.36 0.94
N GLY A 113 -22.85 0.82 1.01
CA GLY A 113 -22.25 2.05 0.48
C GLY A 113 -20.93 2.43 1.16
N LEU A 114 -20.86 2.24 2.48
CA LEU A 114 -19.63 2.48 3.26
C LEU A 114 -18.57 1.44 2.92
N LEU A 115 -18.96 0.17 2.76
CA LEU A 115 -18.05 -0.90 2.34
C LEU A 115 -17.44 -0.59 0.97
N ILE A 116 -18.26 -0.22 -0.02
CA ILE A 116 -17.80 0.18 -1.36
C ILE A 116 -16.80 1.34 -1.26
N PHE A 117 -17.13 2.36 -0.47
CA PHE A 117 -16.23 3.51 -0.25
C PHE A 117 -14.88 3.07 0.36
N GLY A 118 -14.88 2.17 1.35
CA GLY A 118 -13.68 1.60 1.94
C GLY A 118 -12.84 0.82 0.92
N VAL A 119 -13.50 -0.05 0.13
CA VAL A 119 -12.84 -0.82 -0.95
C VAL A 119 -12.21 0.13 -1.99
N MET A 120 -12.92 1.18 -2.40
CA MET A 120 -12.38 2.18 -3.34
C MET A 120 -11.18 2.92 -2.74
N GLY A 121 -11.22 3.27 -1.46
CA GLY A 121 -10.10 3.89 -0.76
C GLY A 121 -8.86 3.00 -0.74
N GLN A 122 -9.02 1.74 -0.36
CA GLN A 122 -7.94 0.75 -0.35
C GLN A 122 -7.39 0.51 -1.76
N PHE A 123 -8.26 0.33 -2.75
CA PHE A 123 -7.87 0.16 -4.14
C PHE A 123 -7.04 1.35 -4.65
N THR A 124 -7.52 2.57 -4.40
CA THR A 124 -6.82 3.80 -4.81
C THR A 124 -5.44 3.90 -4.15
N TYR A 125 -5.35 3.54 -2.86
CA TYR A 125 -4.11 3.55 -2.12
C TYR A 125 -3.10 2.54 -2.68
N GLU A 126 -3.53 1.33 -3.02
CA GLU A 126 -2.66 0.29 -3.58
C GLU A 126 -2.28 0.56 -5.05
N MET A 127 -3.18 1.20 -5.82
CA MET A 127 -2.90 1.58 -7.21
C MET A 127 -1.69 2.51 -7.36
N ARG A 128 -1.34 3.29 -6.34
CA ARG A 128 -0.10 4.07 -6.32
C ARG A 128 1.15 3.19 -6.54
N THR A 129 1.18 2.00 -5.93
CA THR A 129 2.32 1.07 -6.02
C THR A 129 2.34 0.38 -7.39
N VAL A 130 1.17 0.00 -7.89
CA VAL A 130 1.03 -0.55 -9.25
C VAL A 130 1.44 0.49 -10.30
N TYR A 131 0.96 1.72 -10.16
CA TYR A 131 1.32 2.84 -11.05
C TYR A 131 2.83 3.08 -11.06
N GLN A 132 3.44 3.13 -9.89
CA GLN A 132 4.89 3.26 -9.74
C GLN A 132 5.64 2.11 -10.43
N LEU A 133 5.19 0.86 -10.22
CA LEU A 133 5.81 -0.32 -10.81
C LEU A 133 5.80 -0.24 -12.33
N VAL A 134 4.65 0.03 -12.94
CA VAL A 134 4.48 0.15 -14.40
C VAL A 134 5.35 1.27 -14.96
N TYR A 135 5.37 2.42 -14.28
CA TYR A 135 6.16 3.58 -14.69
C TYR A 135 7.65 3.31 -14.60
N SER A 136 8.13 2.70 -13.51
CA SER A 136 9.53 2.34 -13.30
C SER A 136 10.01 1.25 -14.27
N TYR A 137 9.15 0.26 -14.54
CA TYR A 137 9.44 -0.81 -15.49
C TYR A 137 9.68 -0.26 -16.91
N ARG A 138 8.81 0.65 -17.39
CA ARG A 138 8.95 1.27 -18.72
C ARG A 138 10.21 2.11 -18.87
N ARG A 139 10.72 2.69 -17.77
CA ARG A 139 11.91 3.57 -17.78
C ARG A 139 13.20 2.86 -17.36
N HIS A 140 13.14 1.57 -17.05
CA HIS A 140 14.28 0.78 -16.55
C HIS A 140 15.01 1.42 -15.36
N ARG A 141 14.31 2.26 -14.58
CA ARG A 141 14.82 2.95 -13.39
C ARG A 141 13.74 3.00 -12.33
N SER A 142 14.13 2.80 -11.06
CA SER A 142 13.23 3.04 -9.93
C SER A 142 12.94 4.55 -9.83
N PHE A 143 11.69 4.93 -10.06
CA PHE A 143 11.24 6.32 -10.03
C PHE A 143 9.90 6.43 -9.31
N LEU A 144 9.70 7.54 -8.59
CA LEU A 144 8.46 7.83 -7.86
C LEU A 144 7.74 8.99 -8.56
N PRO A 145 6.85 8.70 -9.52
CA PRO A 145 6.17 9.74 -10.27
C PRO A 145 5.16 10.49 -9.42
N LEU A 146 4.83 11.72 -9.81
CA LEU A 146 3.87 12.58 -9.12
C LEU A 146 2.54 11.84 -8.82
N GLY A 147 2.03 11.06 -9.78
CA GLY A 147 0.80 10.29 -9.62
C GLY A 147 0.82 9.29 -8.47
N HIS A 148 1.99 8.73 -8.11
CA HIS A 148 2.15 7.88 -6.94
C HIS A 148 1.75 8.63 -5.65
N TRP A 149 2.20 9.86 -5.49
CA TRP A 149 1.92 10.66 -4.31
C TRP A 149 0.48 11.15 -4.27
N VAL A 150 -0.07 11.54 -5.44
CA VAL A 150 -1.48 11.95 -5.57
C VAL A 150 -2.41 10.80 -5.17
N LEU A 151 -2.23 9.61 -5.75
CA LEU A 151 -3.01 8.42 -5.40
C LEU A 151 -2.85 8.05 -3.93
N GLY A 152 -1.63 8.18 -3.39
CA GLY A 152 -1.35 7.95 -1.98
C GLY A 152 -2.13 8.87 -1.04
N VAL A 153 -2.20 10.17 -1.34
CA VAL A 153 -2.96 11.14 -0.54
C VAL A 153 -4.46 10.86 -0.64
N ILE A 154 -5.00 10.70 -1.85
CA ILE A 154 -6.43 10.44 -2.05
C ILE A 154 -6.85 9.15 -1.33
N GLY A 155 -6.14 8.05 -1.55
CA GLY A 155 -6.43 6.78 -0.91
C GLY A 155 -6.33 6.85 0.62
N SER A 156 -5.29 7.51 1.16
CA SER A 156 -5.15 7.68 2.62
C SER A 156 -6.30 8.49 3.23
N VAL A 157 -6.73 9.57 2.58
CA VAL A 157 -7.88 10.39 3.04
C VAL A 157 -9.16 9.54 3.06
N MET A 158 -9.40 8.75 2.02
CA MET A 158 -10.56 7.87 1.96
C MET A 158 -10.52 6.80 3.06
N ILE A 159 -9.35 6.17 3.31
CA ILE A 159 -9.19 5.16 4.36
C ILE A 159 -9.36 5.77 5.75
N ILE A 160 -8.84 6.98 5.98
CA ILE A 160 -9.03 7.70 7.25
C ILE A 160 -10.52 7.99 7.46
N ALA A 161 -11.21 8.54 6.45
CA ALA A 161 -12.64 8.84 6.54
C ALA A 161 -13.46 7.56 6.81
N TYR A 162 -13.15 6.46 6.11
CA TYR A 162 -13.75 5.17 6.35
C TYR A 162 -13.53 4.67 7.78
N GLY A 163 -12.28 4.72 8.27
CA GLY A 163 -11.93 4.31 9.62
C GLY A 163 -12.63 5.14 10.69
N LEU A 164 -12.75 6.45 10.50
CA LEU A 164 -13.45 7.34 11.43
C LEU A 164 -14.95 7.02 11.52
N VAL A 165 -15.62 6.81 10.37
CA VAL A 165 -17.04 6.44 10.33
C VAL A 165 -17.29 5.08 11.01
N ARG A 166 -16.34 4.14 10.85
CA ARG A 166 -16.38 2.82 11.47
C ARG A 166 -15.94 2.80 12.95
N HIS A 167 -15.53 3.92 13.52
CA HIS A 167 -14.85 3.98 14.80
C HIS A 167 -13.64 3.03 14.89
N ASP A 168 -12.96 2.82 13.74
CA ASP A 168 -11.77 1.99 13.64
C ASP A 168 -10.52 2.85 13.72
N TRP A 169 -10.10 3.11 14.95
CA TRP A 169 -8.91 3.91 15.22
C TRP A 169 -7.61 3.26 14.73
N VAL A 170 -7.59 1.93 14.63
CA VAL A 170 -6.42 1.21 14.11
C VAL A 170 -6.21 1.57 12.65
N LEU A 171 -7.29 1.61 11.87
CA LEU A 171 -7.26 1.99 10.46
C LEU A 171 -6.95 3.49 10.30
N ALA A 172 -7.63 4.35 11.02
CA ALA A 172 -7.47 5.80 10.91
C ALA A 172 -6.06 6.27 11.32
N ILE A 173 -5.58 5.85 12.50
CA ILE A 173 -4.23 6.19 12.98
C ILE A 173 -3.15 5.49 12.14
N GLY A 174 -3.45 4.31 11.59
CA GLY A 174 -2.54 3.58 10.70
C GLY A 174 -2.11 4.38 9.46
N GLN A 175 -2.92 5.35 9.06
CA GLN A 175 -2.61 6.25 7.93
C GLN A 175 -1.78 7.49 8.32
N PHE A 176 -1.14 7.52 9.51
CA PHE A 176 -0.30 8.67 9.90
C PHE A 176 0.81 8.99 8.88
N SER A 177 1.18 8.02 8.05
CA SER A 177 2.13 8.16 6.94
C SER A 177 1.69 9.19 5.88
N ILE A 178 0.41 9.62 5.88
CA ILE A 178 -0.10 10.66 4.99
C ILE A 178 0.72 11.96 5.12
N VAL A 179 1.23 12.29 6.31
CA VAL A 179 2.06 13.47 6.53
C VAL A 179 3.32 13.44 5.65
N PHE A 180 4.00 12.28 5.59
CA PHE A 180 5.18 12.10 4.73
C PHE A 180 4.80 12.05 3.25
N THR A 181 3.65 11.46 2.93
CA THR A 181 3.13 11.41 1.55
C THR A 181 2.83 12.80 1.02
N VAL A 182 2.18 13.66 1.82
CA VAL A 182 1.89 15.07 1.47
C VAL A 182 3.19 15.85 1.31
N ARG A 183 4.16 15.70 2.22
CA ARG A 183 5.48 16.34 2.08
C ARG A 183 6.15 15.94 0.76
N ASN A 184 6.19 14.67 0.44
CA ASN A 184 6.81 14.19 -0.79
C ASN A 184 6.05 14.64 -2.05
N LEU A 185 4.72 14.75 -1.98
CA LEU A 185 3.90 15.35 -3.04
C LEU A 185 4.29 16.81 -3.30
N MET A 186 4.44 17.62 -2.24
CA MET A 186 4.85 19.01 -2.35
C MET A 186 6.25 19.15 -2.98
N LEU A 187 7.20 18.29 -2.57
CA LEU A 187 8.54 18.27 -3.14
C LEU A 187 8.52 17.90 -4.64
N SER A 188 7.75 16.86 -5.01
CA SER A 188 7.61 16.43 -6.41
C SER A 188 6.96 17.51 -7.29
N ILE A 189 6.00 18.27 -6.78
CA ILE A 189 5.39 19.41 -7.48
C ILE A 189 6.42 20.54 -7.66
N ALA A 190 7.20 20.85 -6.62
CA ALA A 190 8.22 21.90 -6.69
C ALA A 190 9.32 21.53 -7.70
N GLU A 191 9.70 20.25 -7.75
CA GLU A 191 10.69 19.74 -8.69
C GLU A 191 10.18 19.81 -10.14
N ALA A 192 8.94 19.40 -10.39
CA ALA A 192 8.31 19.48 -11.71
C ALA A 192 8.22 20.92 -12.22
N ARG A 193 7.86 21.88 -11.34
CA ARG A 193 7.82 23.32 -11.70
C ARG A 193 9.20 23.87 -12.06
N ARG A 194 10.26 23.48 -11.33
CA ARG A 194 11.63 23.92 -11.63
C ARG A 194 12.14 23.37 -12.95
N THR A 195 11.76 22.13 -13.30
CA THR A 195 12.16 21.51 -14.57
C THR A 195 11.45 22.19 -15.75
N GLY A 196 10.12 22.42 -15.65
CA GLY A 196 9.39 23.16 -16.68
C GLY A 196 9.91 24.59 -16.89
N GLN A 197 10.20 25.33 -15.81
CA GLN A 197 10.78 26.67 -15.92
C GLN A 197 12.18 26.70 -16.57
N ARG A 198 12.96 25.60 -16.50
CA ARG A 198 14.25 25.51 -17.18
C ARG A 198 14.08 25.22 -18.66
N GLU A 199 13.14 24.34 -19.02
CA GLU A 199 12.81 24.03 -20.41
C GLU A 199 12.28 25.29 -21.11
N ASP A 200 11.37 26.05 -20.49
CA ASP A 200 10.84 27.32 -21.04
C ASP A 200 11.94 28.38 -21.24
N ALA A 201 12.93 28.45 -20.33
CA ALA A 201 14.03 29.42 -20.45
C ALA A 201 15.08 29.03 -21.50
N GLU A 202 15.24 27.71 -21.78
CA GLU A 202 16.14 27.22 -22.85
C GLU A 202 15.52 27.36 -24.25
N ASP A 203 14.18 27.44 -24.35
CA ASP A 203 13.46 27.64 -25.63
C ASP A 203 13.37 29.14 -26.01
N GLU A 204 13.63 30.07 -25.08
CA GLU A 204 13.64 31.53 -25.32
C GLU A 204 15.02 32.10 -25.72
N ASP A 205 16.11 31.33 -25.60
CA ASP A 205 17.48 31.72 -26.01
C ASP A 205 17.86 31.11 -27.38
#